data_f1697bb5fba642c9ae4cad36041af765
#
_entry.id   f1697bb5fba642c9ae4cad36041af765
#
_cell.length_a   1.000
_cell.length_b   1.000
_cell.length_c   1.000
_cell.angle_alpha   90.00
_cell.angle_beta   90.00
_cell.angle_gamma   90.00
#
_symmetry.space_group_name_H-M   'P 1'
#
loop_
_entity.id
_entity.type
_entity.pdbx_description
1 polymer ?
#
loop_
_entity_poly.entity_id
_entity_poly.type
_entity_poly.pdbx_seq_one_letter_code
_entity_poly.pdbx_strand_id
1 'polypeptide(L)'
;MRSLVLLAAFASTVTSVFLYLNHPWQQPSPPAAAPAPPAAVTSAPSLLAKTPEAPDSPRARASPSHSPGPSPSASAKKSGPPKVPESGPGTFTVAQEGATASGSGHPYRVEVENGSGVDPDRAAEDVAAILADPRGWSRGGTRSFRQVTGSSAGLVIRIGTPDTTDRLCGTFDLNTRGELNCRGDKDVMVNLRRWQLGSPTFDGSPAEYRALIINHEVGHWLGHGHETCPGPGRPAPAMMQQIKGLKGCVSNAWPYTSDGKYLGGPSAR
;
A
#
# COMPACT_ATOMS: atom_id res chain seq x y z
N MET A 1 -44.29 -58.00 -10.20
CA MET A 1 -43.46 -57.90 -9.01
C MET A 1 -42.19 -57.10 -9.37
N ARG A 2 -42.28 -55.78 -9.43
CA ARG A 2 -41.16 -54.85 -9.55
C ARG A 2 -41.70 -53.46 -9.29
N SER A 3 -41.68 -53.02 -8.02
CA SER A 3 -41.85 -51.60 -7.63
C SER A 3 -41.96 -51.56 -6.12
N LEU A 4 -40.87 -51.55 -5.38
CA LEU A 4 -40.87 -51.18 -3.94
C LEU A 4 -39.39 -51.20 -3.41
N VAL A 5 -38.49 -50.43 -3.99
CA VAL A 5 -37.20 -50.07 -3.33
C VAL A 5 -36.71 -48.76 -3.93
N LEU A 6 -37.32 -47.66 -3.58
CA LEU A 6 -36.78 -46.28 -3.91
C LEU A 6 -37.44 -45.20 -3.04
N LEU A 7 -37.62 -45.41 -1.74
CA LEU A 7 -38.16 -44.36 -0.84
C LEU A 7 -37.52 -44.35 0.56
N ALA A 8 -36.25 -44.72 0.68
CA ALA A 8 -35.58 -44.72 1.99
C ALA A 8 -34.27 -43.91 2.02
N ALA A 9 -33.92 -43.14 0.99
CA ALA A 9 -32.62 -42.43 0.89
C ALA A 9 -32.70 -40.89 1.01
N PHE A 10 -33.88 -40.29 1.24
CA PHE A 10 -34.02 -38.82 1.27
C PHE A 10 -34.31 -38.18 2.65
N ALA A 11 -34.35 -38.98 3.73
CA ALA A 11 -34.68 -38.47 5.07
C ALA A 11 -33.46 -38.16 5.97
N SER A 12 -32.24 -38.50 5.58
CA SER A 12 -31.06 -38.38 6.47
C SER A 12 -30.18 -37.14 6.23
N THR A 13 -30.42 -36.36 5.22
CA THR A 13 -29.56 -35.18 4.89
C THR A 13 -30.10 -33.82 5.37
N VAL A 14 -31.36 -33.73 5.80
CA VAL A 14 -31.97 -32.47 6.24
C VAL A 14 -31.73 -32.17 7.71
N THR A 15 -31.49 -33.17 8.55
CA THR A 15 -31.30 -33.02 10.01
C THR A 15 -29.89 -32.52 10.39
N SER A 16 -28.89 -32.71 9.55
CA SER A 16 -27.50 -32.28 9.85
C SER A 16 -27.23 -30.79 9.58
N VAL A 17 -28.02 -30.12 8.77
CA VAL A 17 -27.84 -28.69 8.46
C VAL A 17 -28.48 -27.77 9.51
N PHE A 18 -29.51 -28.23 10.22
CA PHE A 18 -30.21 -27.42 11.24
C PHE A 18 -29.46 -27.33 12.59
N LEU A 19 -28.49 -28.20 12.86
CA LEU A 19 -27.70 -28.17 14.11
C LEU A 19 -26.47 -27.23 14.03
N TYR A 20 -26.10 -26.78 12.83
CA TYR A 20 -24.96 -25.89 12.67
C TYR A 20 -25.29 -24.39 12.76
N LEU A 21 -26.59 -24.03 12.75
CA LEU A 21 -27.05 -22.63 12.74
C LEU A 21 -27.45 -22.09 14.11
N ASN A 22 -27.40 -22.88 15.17
CA ASN A 22 -27.88 -22.46 16.51
C ASN A 22 -26.81 -22.53 17.63
N HIS A 23 -25.53 -22.42 17.31
CA HIS A 23 -24.52 -22.16 18.35
C HIS A 23 -24.37 -20.66 18.56
N PRO A 24 -24.75 -20.11 19.73
CA PRO A 24 -24.45 -18.74 20.08
C PRO A 24 -22.93 -18.63 20.29
N TRP A 25 -22.28 -17.81 19.49
CA TRP A 25 -20.87 -17.42 19.66
C TRP A 25 -20.72 -16.75 21.03
N GLN A 26 -20.11 -17.43 21.98
CA GLN A 26 -19.68 -16.80 23.23
C GLN A 26 -18.55 -15.82 22.91
N GLN A 27 -18.85 -14.54 22.97
CA GLN A 27 -17.82 -13.50 22.89
C GLN A 27 -16.98 -13.56 24.17
N PRO A 28 -15.64 -13.57 24.08
CA PRO A 28 -14.79 -13.40 25.24
C PRO A 28 -14.98 -12.00 25.83
N SER A 29 -15.23 -11.93 27.14
CA SER A 29 -15.35 -10.69 27.88
C SER A 29 -14.09 -9.85 27.79
N PRO A 30 -14.19 -8.52 27.64
CA PRO A 30 -13.01 -7.65 27.63
C PRO A 30 -12.27 -7.71 28.98
N PRO A 31 -10.93 -7.66 29.00
CA PRO A 31 -10.18 -7.61 30.25
C PRO A 31 -10.47 -6.33 31.03
N ALA A 32 -10.59 -6.46 32.34
CA ALA A 32 -10.80 -5.37 33.27
C ALA A 32 -9.69 -4.32 33.17
N ALA A 33 -10.06 -3.05 33.15
CA ALA A 33 -9.13 -1.92 33.13
C ALA A 33 -8.27 -1.91 34.40
N ALA A 34 -6.96 -1.79 34.22
CA ALA A 34 -5.99 -1.59 35.30
C ALA A 34 -6.14 -0.19 35.90
N PRO A 35 -5.96 -0.01 37.22
CA PRO A 35 -6.06 1.28 37.88
C PRO A 35 -4.89 2.21 37.49
N ALA A 36 -5.22 3.50 37.29
CA ALA A 36 -4.27 4.54 36.93
C ALA A 36 -3.28 4.81 38.09
N PRO A 37 -2.00 5.11 37.81
CA PRO A 37 -1.04 5.52 38.84
C PRO A 37 -1.30 6.97 39.30
N PRO A 38 -0.98 7.31 40.57
CA PRO A 38 -1.21 8.64 41.12
C PRO A 38 -0.28 9.68 40.52
N ALA A 39 -0.79 10.90 40.34
CA ALA A 39 -0.06 12.07 39.86
C ALA A 39 1.03 12.50 40.83
N ALA A 40 2.27 12.58 40.35
CA ALA A 40 3.37 13.19 41.09
C ALA A 40 3.41 14.70 40.83
N VAL A 41 3.13 15.49 41.84
CA VAL A 41 3.41 16.93 41.90
C VAL A 41 4.90 17.13 42.25
N THR A 42 5.64 17.75 41.34
CA THR A 42 6.98 18.23 41.70
C THR A 42 7.14 19.69 41.28
N SER A 43 7.37 20.50 42.29
CA SER A 43 7.56 21.94 42.28
C SER A 43 8.85 22.33 41.54
N ALA A 44 8.82 23.43 40.80
CA ALA A 44 9.99 24.12 40.25
C ALA A 44 10.77 24.87 41.36
N PRO A 45 12.07 25.09 41.17
CA PRO A 45 12.68 26.35 41.58
C PRO A 45 13.19 27.14 40.37
N SER A 46 12.78 28.40 40.38
CA SER A 46 13.29 29.50 39.60
C SER A 46 14.70 29.87 40.10
N LEU A 47 15.67 29.97 39.18
CA LEU A 47 16.89 30.72 39.42
C LEU A 47 17.23 31.55 38.18
N LEU A 48 17.16 32.87 38.38
CA LEU A 48 17.82 33.89 37.58
C LEU A 48 19.34 33.68 37.61
N ALA A 49 20.03 33.84 36.50
CA ALA A 49 21.21 34.68 36.41
C ALA A 49 21.92 34.58 35.07
N LYS A 50 22.02 35.72 34.44
CA LYS A 50 23.25 36.40 34.04
C LYS A 50 23.81 36.09 32.65
N THR A 51 23.62 37.08 31.78
CA THR A 51 24.38 37.36 30.53
C THR A 51 25.85 37.65 30.84
N PRO A 52 26.77 37.19 30.04
CA PRO A 52 27.99 37.94 29.74
C PRO A 52 28.10 38.16 28.20
N GLU A 53 28.27 39.36 27.89
CA GLU A 53 29.10 40.17 26.99
C GLU A 53 30.02 39.40 26.01
N ALA A 54 29.96 39.80 24.74
CA ALA A 54 30.83 39.40 23.64
C ALA A 54 32.21 40.05 23.76
N PRO A 55 33.25 39.43 23.24
CA PRO A 55 34.38 40.21 22.70
C PRO A 55 34.65 39.94 21.23
N ASP A 56 34.85 41.06 20.56
CA ASP A 56 35.64 41.41 19.39
C ASP A 56 36.13 40.35 18.41
N SER A 57 35.84 40.66 17.14
CA SER A 57 36.51 40.16 15.93
C SER A 57 37.97 40.52 15.83
N PRO A 58 38.73 39.68 15.17
CA PRO A 58 39.75 40.15 14.25
C PRO A 58 39.68 39.56 12.85
N ARG A 59 39.46 40.48 11.93
CA ARG A 59 40.20 40.69 10.67
C ARG A 59 40.53 39.49 9.74
N ALA A 60 39.92 39.63 8.60
CA ALA A 60 40.11 38.94 7.35
C ALA A 60 41.57 38.50 7.02
N ARG A 61 41.64 37.27 6.51
CA ARG A 61 42.76 36.84 5.67
C ARG A 61 42.22 36.24 4.37
N ALA A 62 42.81 36.74 3.27
CA ALA A 62 42.41 36.55 1.89
C ALA A 62 42.32 35.06 1.46
N SER A 63 41.31 34.77 0.68
CA SER A 63 41.13 33.57 -0.13
C SER A 63 42.11 33.47 -1.27
N PRO A 64 42.44 32.25 -1.71
CA PRO A 64 42.78 32.03 -3.10
C PRO A 64 41.54 31.70 -3.90
N SER A 65 41.40 32.45 -4.97
CA SER A 65 40.39 32.29 -6.03
C SER A 65 40.55 30.93 -6.70
N HIS A 66 39.48 30.09 -6.60
CA HIS A 66 39.37 28.91 -7.45
C HIS A 66 38.40 29.24 -8.57
N SER A 67 38.99 29.24 -9.78
CA SER A 67 38.29 29.36 -11.06
C SER A 67 37.20 28.29 -11.18
N PRO A 68 35.98 28.61 -11.60
CA PRO A 68 34.94 27.60 -11.83
C PRO A 68 35.28 26.86 -13.16
N GLY A 69 35.52 25.56 -13.06
CA GLY A 69 35.53 24.67 -14.19
C GLY A 69 34.15 24.56 -14.85
N PRO A 70 34.12 24.23 -16.17
CA PRO A 70 32.86 24.20 -16.90
C PRO A 70 31.95 23.12 -16.34
N SER A 71 30.78 23.55 -15.83
CA SER A 71 29.68 22.68 -15.46
C SER A 71 29.13 21.99 -16.72
N PRO A 72 28.99 20.66 -16.76
CA PRO A 72 28.31 20.01 -17.85
C PRO A 72 26.81 20.37 -17.77
N SER A 73 26.42 21.30 -18.63
CA SER A 73 25.00 21.62 -18.87
C SER A 73 24.37 20.42 -19.60
N ALA A 74 23.90 19.45 -18.85
CA ALA A 74 22.97 18.46 -19.37
C ALA A 74 21.62 19.13 -19.56
N SER A 75 21.37 19.62 -20.78
CA SER A 75 20.03 19.98 -21.24
C SER A 75 19.15 18.73 -21.18
N ALA A 76 18.47 18.53 -20.04
CA ALA A 76 17.38 17.58 -19.96
C ALA A 76 16.29 18.06 -20.91
N LYS A 77 16.19 17.44 -22.09
CA LYS A 77 15.01 17.55 -22.95
C LYS A 77 13.82 17.22 -22.07
N LYS A 78 12.90 18.20 -21.91
CA LYS A 78 11.56 17.94 -21.35
C LYS A 78 10.86 16.99 -22.30
N SER A 79 11.02 15.69 -22.07
CA SER A 79 10.18 14.66 -22.68
C SER A 79 8.77 14.90 -22.17
N GLY A 80 7.78 14.95 -23.04
CA GLY A 80 6.38 14.95 -22.65
C GLY A 80 6.05 13.71 -21.79
N PRO A 81 4.87 13.66 -21.18
CA PRO A 81 4.49 12.49 -20.38
C PRO A 81 4.68 11.21 -21.19
N PRO A 82 5.13 10.10 -20.57
CA PRO A 82 5.34 8.86 -21.28
C PRO A 82 4.05 8.39 -21.95
N LYS A 83 4.15 7.90 -23.19
CA LYS A 83 3.01 7.30 -23.89
C LYS A 83 2.76 5.91 -23.29
N VAL A 84 1.66 5.76 -22.58
CA VAL A 84 1.24 4.48 -21.99
C VAL A 84 0.54 3.63 -23.04
N PRO A 85 1.00 2.39 -23.33
CA PRO A 85 0.25 1.48 -24.19
C PRO A 85 -1.09 1.09 -23.53
N GLU A 86 -2.16 1.10 -24.30
CA GLU A 86 -3.50 0.71 -23.83
C GLU A 86 -3.64 -0.81 -23.72
N SER A 87 -3.01 -1.57 -24.62
CA SER A 87 -3.08 -3.02 -24.69
C SER A 87 -1.69 -3.66 -24.77
N GLY A 88 -1.60 -4.89 -24.32
CA GLY A 88 -0.38 -5.70 -24.35
C GLY A 88 -0.70 -7.17 -24.62
N PRO A 89 0.33 -8.04 -24.70
CA PRO A 89 0.17 -9.45 -25.02
C PRO A 89 -0.46 -10.29 -23.90
N GLY A 90 -0.62 -9.74 -22.70
CA GLY A 90 -1.11 -10.48 -21.53
C GLY A 90 -0.12 -11.51 -20.98
N THR A 91 1.14 -11.47 -21.42
CA THR A 91 2.24 -12.27 -20.87
C THR A 91 3.12 -11.42 -19.98
N PHE A 92 3.68 -12.03 -18.92
CA PHE A 92 4.37 -11.30 -17.88
C PHE A 92 5.78 -11.84 -17.66
N THR A 93 6.72 -10.93 -17.38
CA THR A 93 8.06 -11.25 -16.88
C THR A 93 8.07 -11.09 -15.36
N VAL A 94 8.57 -12.11 -14.68
CA VAL A 94 8.77 -12.10 -13.22
C VAL A 94 10.07 -11.37 -12.90
N ALA A 95 10.02 -10.40 -11.99
CA ALA A 95 11.22 -9.73 -11.47
C ALA A 95 12.10 -10.72 -10.70
N GLN A 96 13.40 -10.67 -10.95
CA GLN A 96 14.38 -11.59 -10.39
C GLN A 96 15.21 -10.94 -9.27
N GLU A 97 15.55 -9.67 -9.40
CA GLU A 97 16.36 -8.96 -8.43
C GLU A 97 15.61 -8.75 -7.11
N GLY A 98 16.35 -8.85 -5.99
CA GLY A 98 15.78 -8.74 -4.65
C GLY A 98 15.05 -9.98 -4.15
N ALA A 99 14.82 -10.98 -5.01
CA ALA A 99 14.15 -12.22 -4.63
C ALA A 99 15.06 -13.12 -3.77
N THR A 100 14.48 -13.71 -2.72
CA THR A 100 15.17 -14.65 -1.83
C THR A 100 14.42 -15.95 -1.71
N ALA A 101 15.15 -17.08 -1.76
CA ALA A 101 14.55 -18.41 -1.66
C ALA A 101 14.01 -18.72 -0.26
N SER A 102 14.61 -18.13 0.78
CA SER A 102 14.31 -18.39 2.19
C SER A 102 14.25 -17.08 3.00
N GLY A 103 13.66 -17.14 4.18
CA GLY A 103 13.53 -16.02 5.10
C GLY A 103 12.11 -15.89 5.65
N SER A 104 11.95 -15.05 6.65
CA SER A 104 10.64 -14.70 7.24
C SER A 104 9.87 -13.72 6.38
N GLY A 105 8.56 -13.65 6.60
CA GLY A 105 7.66 -12.69 5.95
C GLY A 105 6.75 -13.31 4.90
N HIS A 106 5.72 -12.56 4.55
CA HIS A 106 4.77 -12.95 3.52
C HIS A 106 5.45 -13.03 2.15
N PRO A 107 5.48 -14.18 1.49
CA PRO A 107 6.09 -14.30 0.19
C PRO A 107 5.26 -13.58 -0.86
N TYR A 108 5.87 -12.64 -1.59
CA TYR A 108 5.23 -11.94 -2.71
C TYR A 108 6.09 -12.03 -3.97
N ARG A 109 5.46 -11.81 -5.13
CA ARG A 109 6.10 -11.80 -6.43
C ARG A 109 5.64 -10.57 -7.21
N VAL A 110 6.56 -9.97 -7.96
CA VAL A 110 6.25 -8.87 -8.88
C VAL A 110 6.38 -9.36 -10.31
N GLU A 111 5.38 -9.06 -11.11
CA GLU A 111 5.30 -9.40 -12.53
C GLU A 111 4.95 -8.17 -13.35
N VAL A 112 5.61 -7.96 -14.46
CA VAL A 112 5.36 -6.84 -15.36
C VAL A 112 5.00 -7.36 -16.75
N GLU A 113 3.94 -6.81 -17.33
CA GLU A 113 3.49 -7.20 -18.66
C GLU A 113 4.53 -6.85 -19.73
N ASN A 114 4.82 -7.81 -20.61
CA ASN A 114 5.75 -7.64 -21.70
C ASN A 114 5.26 -6.53 -22.66
N GLY A 115 6.18 -5.69 -23.10
CA GLY A 115 5.84 -4.55 -23.95
C GLY A 115 5.22 -3.34 -23.24
N SER A 116 5.08 -3.37 -21.90
CA SER A 116 4.60 -2.23 -21.11
C SER A 116 5.58 -1.05 -21.06
N GLY A 117 6.85 -1.27 -21.36
CA GLY A 117 7.92 -0.27 -21.20
C GLY A 117 8.37 -0.06 -19.76
N VAL A 118 7.91 -0.88 -18.82
CA VAL A 118 8.37 -0.89 -17.42
C VAL A 118 9.38 -2.03 -17.23
N ASP A 119 10.50 -1.74 -16.63
CA ASP A 119 11.49 -2.73 -16.24
C ASP A 119 11.00 -3.51 -15.01
N PRO A 120 10.94 -4.86 -15.04
CA PRO A 120 10.41 -5.66 -13.95
C PRO A 120 11.20 -5.51 -12.65
N ASP A 121 12.53 -5.46 -12.72
CA ASP A 121 13.36 -5.41 -11.51
C ASP A 121 13.29 -4.04 -10.84
N ARG A 122 13.24 -2.95 -11.64
CA ARG A 122 12.96 -1.60 -11.12
C ARG A 122 11.58 -1.49 -10.48
N ALA A 123 10.58 -2.11 -11.08
CA ALA A 123 9.24 -2.13 -10.48
C ALA A 123 9.23 -2.91 -9.15
N ALA A 124 10.00 -3.99 -9.07
CA ALA A 124 10.13 -4.77 -7.83
C ALA A 124 10.89 -3.99 -6.75
N GLU A 125 11.92 -3.21 -7.09
CA GLU A 125 12.59 -2.30 -6.17
C GLU A 125 11.63 -1.26 -5.59
N ASP A 126 10.81 -0.62 -6.43
CA ASP A 126 9.78 0.33 -5.99
C ASP A 126 8.77 -0.34 -5.02
N VAL A 127 8.28 -1.53 -5.37
CA VAL A 127 7.35 -2.31 -4.54
C VAL A 127 8.01 -2.71 -3.21
N ALA A 128 9.24 -3.19 -3.24
CA ALA A 128 9.98 -3.58 -2.04
C ALA A 128 10.17 -2.40 -1.08
N ALA A 129 10.54 -1.23 -1.61
CA ALA A 129 10.69 0.00 -0.82
C ALA A 129 9.36 0.42 -0.17
N ILE A 130 8.24 0.34 -0.89
CA ILE A 130 6.91 0.65 -0.36
C ILE A 130 6.51 -0.34 0.73
N LEU A 131 6.70 -1.63 0.51
CA LEU A 131 6.35 -2.67 1.47
C LEU A 131 7.23 -2.65 2.74
N ALA A 132 8.46 -2.16 2.64
CA ALA A 132 9.39 -2.01 3.76
C ALA A 132 9.22 -0.69 4.53
N ASP A 133 8.53 0.32 3.98
CA ASP A 133 8.38 1.63 4.62
C ASP A 133 7.65 1.50 5.97
N PRO A 134 8.16 2.11 7.06
CA PRO A 134 7.54 2.04 8.38
C PRO A 134 6.14 2.67 8.46
N ARG A 135 5.77 3.51 7.49
CA ARG A 135 4.41 4.07 7.34
C ARG A 135 3.47 3.12 6.60
N GLY A 136 3.99 2.08 5.95
CA GLY A 136 3.25 1.03 5.27
C GLY A 136 2.72 -0.05 6.22
N TRP A 137 2.26 -1.14 5.64
CA TRP A 137 1.72 -2.27 6.40
C TRP A 137 2.78 -3.07 7.16
N SER A 138 4.09 -2.87 6.90
CA SER A 138 5.17 -3.45 7.67
C SER A 138 5.25 -2.87 9.09
N ARG A 139 4.83 -1.62 9.28
CA ARG A 139 4.73 -0.90 10.56
C ARG A 139 5.84 -1.28 11.54
N GLY A 140 7.08 -0.84 11.23
CA GLY A 140 8.20 -1.04 12.14
C GLY A 140 8.54 -2.51 12.44
N GLY A 141 8.27 -3.43 11.49
CA GLY A 141 8.62 -4.85 11.62
C GLY A 141 7.53 -5.75 12.20
N THR A 142 6.32 -5.24 12.48
CA THR A 142 5.19 -6.09 12.93
C THR A 142 4.73 -7.08 11.86
N ARG A 143 4.95 -6.73 10.59
CA ARG A 143 4.79 -7.60 9.41
C ARG A 143 6.00 -7.46 8.53
N SER A 144 6.36 -8.49 7.83
CA SER A 144 7.43 -8.47 6.84
C SER A 144 6.96 -9.10 5.53
N PHE A 145 7.55 -8.64 4.44
CA PHE A 145 7.30 -9.14 3.10
C PHE A 145 8.62 -9.63 2.52
N ARG A 146 8.58 -10.73 1.77
CA ARG A 146 9.75 -11.34 1.16
C ARG A 146 9.48 -11.62 -0.31
N GLN A 147 10.26 -11.02 -1.19
CA GLN A 147 10.13 -11.27 -2.62
C GLN A 147 10.62 -12.69 -2.96
N VAL A 148 9.86 -13.36 -3.82
CA VAL A 148 10.16 -14.68 -4.38
C VAL A 148 9.87 -14.68 -5.87
N THR A 149 10.47 -15.62 -6.61
CA THR A 149 10.21 -15.78 -8.06
C THR A 149 9.25 -16.91 -8.38
N GLY A 150 9.11 -17.87 -7.47
CA GLY A 150 8.37 -19.11 -7.68
C GLY A 150 6.88 -19.04 -7.37
N SER A 151 6.22 -20.18 -7.48
CA SER A 151 4.78 -20.36 -7.22
C SER A 151 4.38 -20.26 -5.74
N SER A 152 5.36 -20.23 -4.83
CA SER A 152 5.13 -20.09 -3.38
C SER A 152 4.66 -18.68 -2.97
N ALA A 153 4.58 -17.73 -3.91
CA ALA A 153 4.05 -16.39 -3.64
C ALA A 153 2.58 -16.47 -3.17
N GLY A 154 2.33 -15.98 -1.96
CA GLY A 154 0.98 -15.78 -1.41
C GLY A 154 0.34 -14.47 -1.85
N LEU A 155 1.12 -13.55 -2.42
CA LEU A 155 0.70 -12.29 -3.00
C LEU A 155 1.43 -12.11 -4.33
N VAL A 156 0.70 -11.82 -5.40
CA VAL A 156 1.27 -11.57 -6.73
C VAL A 156 0.86 -10.19 -7.19
N ILE A 157 1.83 -9.30 -7.37
CA ILE A 157 1.62 -7.93 -7.82
C ILE A 157 1.96 -7.87 -9.31
N ARG A 158 0.95 -7.65 -10.15
CA ARG A 158 1.10 -7.55 -11.60
C ARG A 158 0.87 -6.13 -12.08
N ILE A 159 1.80 -5.61 -12.86
CA ILE A 159 1.65 -4.34 -13.56
C ILE A 159 1.29 -4.67 -15.00
N GLY A 160 0.09 -4.32 -15.43
CA GLY A 160 -0.45 -4.61 -16.74
C GLY A 160 -1.04 -3.40 -17.42
N THR A 161 -1.11 -3.45 -18.77
CA THR A 161 -1.80 -2.43 -19.58
C THR A 161 -3.26 -2.31 -19.17
N PRO A 162 -3.93 -1.17 -19.44
CA PRO A 162 -5.34 -0.99 -19.11
C PRO A 162 -6.23 -2.15 -19.55
N ASP A 163 -6.14 -2.60 -20.80
CA ASP A 163 -6.97 -3.70 -21.34
C ASP A 163 -6.65 -5.05 -20.65
N THR A 164 -5.37 -5.33 -20.38
CA THR A 164 -4.98 -6.55 -19.67
C THR A 164 -5.47 -6.51 -18.22
N THR A 165 -5.38 -5.34 -17.58
CA THR A 165 -5.90 -5.15 -16.21
C THR A 165 -7.42 -5.37 -16.19
N ASP A 166 -8.18 -4.76 -17.11
CA ASP A 166 -9.63 -4.96 -17.20
C ASP A 166 -10.00 -6.43 -17.38
N ARG A 167 -9.32 -7.11 -18.31
CA ARG A 167 -9.57 -8.53 -18.57
C ARG A 167 -9.28 -9.41 -17.36
N LEU A 168 -8.17 -9.18 -16.64
CA LEU A 168 -7.81 -9.99 -15.47
C LEU A 168 -8.69 -9.65 -14.27
N CYS A 169 -9.00 -8.39 -14.02
CA CYS A 169 -9.95 -7.99 -12.98
C CYS A 169 -11.36 -8.52 -13.27
N GLY A 170 -11.76 -8.60 -14.55
CA GLY A 170 -13.02 -9.17 -14.97
C GLY A 170 -13.21 -10.65 -14.59
N THR A 171 -12.12 -11.41 -14.40
CA THR A 171 -12.20 -12.80 -13.89
C THR A 171 -12.67 -12.88 -12.43
N PHE A 172 -12.67 -11.76 -11.70
CA PHE A 172 -13.18 -11.59 -10.35
C PHE A 172 -14.46 -10.74 -10.29
N ASP A 173 -15.17 -10.61 -11.41
CA ASP A 173 -16.37 -9.77 -11.57
C ASP A 173 -16.14 -8.27 -11.26
N LEU A 174 -14.90 -7.79 -11.43
CA LEU A 174 -14.52 -6.41 -11.18
C LEU A 174 -14.33 -5.65 -12.50
N ASN A 175 -15.08 -4.55 -12.67
CA ASN A 175 -14.96 -3.68 -13.83
C ASN A 175 -14.06 -2.48 -13.51
N THR A 176 -12.87 -2.44 -14.08
CA THR A 176 -11.87 -1.38 -13.84
C THR A 176 -11.95 -0.25 -14.87
N ARG A 177 -12.66 -0.45 -15.99
CA ARG A 177 -12.90 0.54 -17.05
C ARG A 177 -11.62 1.15 -17.64
N GLY A 178 -10.54 0.38 -17.70
CA GLY A 178 -9.22 0.87 -18.14
C GLY A 178 -8.56 1.86 -17.18
N GLU A 179 -9.13 2.12 -16.01
CA GLU A 179 -8.73 3.22 -15.13
C GLU A 179 -8.30 2.77 -13.72
N LEU A 180 -8.87 1.69 -13.20
CA LEU A 180 -8.69 1.29 -11.81
C LEU A 180 -7.69 0.14 -11.69
N ASN A 181 -7.18 -0.05 -10.46
CA ASN A 181 -6.50 -1.25 -10.03
C ASN A 181 -7.52 -2.20 -9.41
N CYS A 182 -7.15 -3.44 -9.17
CA CYS A 182 -7.99 -4.36 -8.44
C CYS A 182 -7.19 -5.42 -7.68
N ARG A 183 -7.84 -6.04 -6.72
CA ARG A 183 -7.36 -7.23 -6.03
C ARG A 183 -8.40 -8.35 -6.16
N GLY A 184 -7.95 -9.55 -6.53
CA GLY A 184 -8.76 -10.77 -6.50
C GLY A 184 -7.91 -11.94 -6.01
N ASP A 185 -8.37 -12.65 -4.98
CA ASP A 185 -7.64 -13.72 -4.30
C ASP A 185 -6.22 -13.27 -3.88
N LYS A 186 -5.18 -13.89 -4.40
CA LYS A 186 -3.77 -13.49 -4.16
C LYS A 186 -3.23 -12.47 -5.16
N ASP A 187 -3.98 -12.16 -6.20
CA ASP A 187 -3.53 -11.32 -7.30
C ASP A 187 -3.93 -9.85 -7.09
N VAL A 188 -2.96 -8.97 -7.16
CA VAL A 188 -3.10 -7.52 -7.22
C VAL A 188 -2.77 -7.08 -8.63
N MET A 189 -3.74 -6.48 -9.32
CA MET A 189 -3.59 -5.95 -10.67
C MET A 189 -3.42 -4.44 -10.61
N VAL A 190 -2.24 -3.98 -10.99
CA VAL A 190 -1.88 -2.56 -11.07
C VAL A 190 -2.00 -2.10 -12.51
N ASN A 191 -2.85 -1.12 -12.75
CA ASN A 191 -3.02 -0.52 -14.07
C ASN A 191 -1.78 0.30 -14.45
N LEU A 192 -1.16 0.00 -15.59
CA LEU A 192 0.05 0.63 -16.08
C LEU A 192 -0.07 2.15 -16.19
N ARG A 193 -1.25 2.66 -16.60
CA ARG A 193 -1.50 4.10 -16.68
C ARG A 193 -1.37 4.75 -15.29
N ARG A 194 -1.91 4.08 -14.28
CA ARG A 194 -1.82 4.55 -12.88
C ARG A 194 -0.41 4.44 -12.33
N TRP A 195 0.29 3.38 -12.70
CA TRP A 195 1.69 3.20 -12.33
C TRP A 195 2.60 4.30 -12.88
N GLN A 196 2.42 4.66 -14.15
CA GLN A 196 3.29 5.63 -14.82
C GLN A 196 2.88 7.09 -14.60
N LEU A 197 1.58 7.38 -14.61
CA LEU A 197 1.07 8.77 -14.63
C LEU A 197 0.42 9.20 -13.31
N GLY A 198 0.17 8.29 -12.39
CA GLY A 198 -0.62 8.61 -11.20
C GLY A 198 -2.11 8.80 -11.50
N SER A 199 -2.77 9.65 -10.72
CA SER A 199 -4.19 9.98 -10.91
C SER A 199 -4.39 11.50 -10.88
N PRO A 200 -5.28 12.06 -11.71
CA PRO A 200 -5.57 13.50 -11.67
C PRO A 200 -6.26 13.96 -10.38
N THR A 201 -6.77 13.04 -9.57
CA THR A 201 -7.40 13.33 -8.28
C THR A 201 -6.43 13.22 -7.10
N PHE A 202 -5.19 12.81 -7.35
CA PHE A 202 -4.16 12.67 -6.33
C PHE A 202 -3.13 13.78 -6.48
N ASP A 203 -3.05 14.64 -5.47
CA ASP A 203 -2.09 15.74 -5.42
C ASP A 203 -0.75 15.23 -4.86
N GLY A 204 0.10 14.75 -5.76
CA GLY A 204 1.40 14.18 -5.45
C GLY A 204 2.10 13.61 -6.68
N SER A 205 3.32 13.17 -6.52
CA SER A 205 4.11 12.58 -7.60
C SER A 205 3.57 11.21 -8.02
N PRO A 206 3.86 10.74 -9.25
CA PRO A 206 3.56 9.36 -9.63
C PRO A 206 4.17 8.31 -8.70
N ALA A 207 5.33 8.58 -8.08
CA ALA A 207 5.95 7.68 -7.11
C ALA A 207 5.11 7.57 -5.82
N GLU A 208 4.58 8.69 -5.32
CA GLU A 208 3.66 8.67 -4.17
C GLU A 208 2.34 7.97 -4.51
N TYR A 209 1.86 8.15 -5.74
CA TYR A 209 0.67 7.43 -6.18
C TYR A 209 0.90 5.91 -6.28
N ARG A 210 2.10 5.46 -6.70
CA ARG A 210 2.48 4.02 -6.63
C ARG A 210 2.40 3.50 -5.20
N ALA A 211 2.90 4.28 -4.22
CA ALA A 211 2.79 3.92 -2.82
C ALA A 211 1.32 3.80 -2.37
N LEU A 212 0.44 4.71 -2.81
CA LEU A 212 -1.00 4.59 -2.56
C LEU A 212 -1.56 3.29 -3.15
N ILE A 213 -1.29 3.00 -4.44
CA ILE A 213 -1.81 1.79 -5.10
C ILE A 213 -1.40 0.54 -4.32
N ILE A 214 -0.10 0.38 -4.06
CA ILE A 214 0.41 -0.81 -3.38
C ILE A 214 -0.18 -0.92 -1.96
N ASN A 215 -0.22 0.16 -1.19
CA ASN A 215 -0.82 0.13 0.13
C ASN A 215 -2.32 -0.15 0.11
N HIS A 216 -3.06 0.37 -0.87
CA HIS A 216 -4.50 0.12 -1.03
C HIS A 216 -4.79 -1.36 -1.32
N GLU A 217 -4.16 -1.90 -2.36
CA GLU A 217 -4.44 -3.27 -2.81
C GLU A 217 -3.87 -4.32 -1.85
N VAL A 218 -2.69 -4.08 -1.26
CA VAL A 218 -2.15 -4.93 -0.18
C VAL A 218 -3.00 -4.82 1.08
N GLY A 219 -3.56 -3.66 1.38
CA GLY A 219 -4.53 -3.49 2.46
C GLY A 219 -5.74 -4.41 2.28
N HIS A 220 -6.29 -4.51 1.07
CA HIS A 220 -7.35 -5.47 0.76
C HIS A 220 -6.89 -6.93 0.93
N TRP A 221 -5.67 -7.24 0.50
CA TRP A 221 -5.09 -8.58 0.70
C TRP A 221 -4.94 -8.93 2.19
N LEU A 222 -4.67 -7.93 3.04
CA LEU A 222 -4.63 -8.04 4.50
C LEU A 222 -6.02 -8.06 5.17
N GLY A 223 -7.11 -7.94 4.40
CA GLY A 223 -8.48 -7.99 4.89
C GLY A 223 -9.11 -6.63 5.24
N HIS A 224 -8.44 -5.52 4.91
CA HIS A 224 -9.02 -4.19 5.11
C HIS A 224 -10.07 -3.87 4.04
N GLY A 225 -11.22 -3.38 4.48
CA GLY A 225 -12.27 -2.85 3.60
C GLY A 225 -12.00 -1.41 3.20
N HIS A 226 -12.82 -0.88 2.27
CA HIS A 226 -12.74 0.53 1.89
C HIS A 226 -13.12 1.44 3.06
N GLU A 227 -12.46 2.59 3.10
CA GLU A 227 -12.72 3.68 4.02
C GLU A 227 -13.10 4.96 3.28
N THR A 228 -13.66 5.93 3.98
CA THR A 228 -13.96 7.26 3.45
C THR A 228 -13.23 8.35 4.24
N CYS A 229 -13.23 9.58 3.71
CA CYS A 229 -12.59 10.74 4.33
C CYS A 229 -13.07 10.95 5.78
N PRO A 230 -12.18 11.03 6.78
CA PRO A 230 -12.55 11.30 8.17
C PRO A 230 -12.95 12.76 8.45
N GLY A 231 -12.73 13.66 7.50
CA GLY A 231 -13.09 15.07 7.58
C GLY A 231 -12.20 15.98 6.74
N PRO A 232 -12.66 17.21 6.44
CA PRO A 232 -11.95 18.16 5.61
C PRO A 232 -10.52 18.44 6.11
N GLY A 233 -9.56 18.53 5.17
CA GLY A 233 -8.15 18.79 5.46
C GLY A 233 -7.39 17.68 6.16
N ARG A 234 -8.05 16.54 6.47
CA ARG A 234 -7.39 15.36 7.05
C ARG A 234 -6.72 14.54 5.95
N PRO A 235 -5.63 13.82 6.25
CA PRO A 235 -5.09 12.83 5.31
C PRO A 235 -6.16 11.82 4.90
N ALA A 236 -6.29 11.55 3.60
CA ALA A 236 -7.16 10.51 3.11
C ALA A 236 -6.65 9.13 3.56
N PRO A 237 -7.50 8.22 4.05
CA PRO A 237 -7.07 6.87 4.34
C PRO A 237 -6.45 6.19 3.11
N ALA A 238 -5.41 5.38 3.31
CA ALA A 238 -4.86 4.56 2.22
C ALA A 238 -5.95 3.63 1.62
N MET A 239 -6.90 3.18 2.45
CA MET A 239 -8.04 2.36 2.01
C MET A 239 -9.18 3.16 1.36
N MET A 240 -9.04 4.48 1.20
CA MET A 240 -9.99 5.29 0.45
C MET A 240 -9.72 5.17 -1.05
N GLN A 241 -10.76 5.02 -1.86
CA GLN A 241 -10.67 5.06 -3.32
C GLN A 241 -10.42 6.51 -3.81
N GLN A 242 -9.19 7.02 -3.56
CA GLN A 242 -8.83 8.41 -3.81
C GLN A 242 -8.93 8.81 -5.28
N ILE A 243 -8.84 7.84 -6.21
CA ILE A 243 -9.07 8.05 -7.64
C ILE A 243 -10.50 8.54 -7.96
N LYS A 244 -11.46 8.28 -7.08
CA LYS A 244 -12.85 8.74 -7.19
C LYS A 244 -13.08 10.11 -6.52
N GLY A 245 -12.01 10.78 -6.09
CA GLY A 245 -12.05 12.07 -5.41
C GLY A 245 -11.78 11.97 -3.91
N LEU A 246 -11.32 13.08 -3.34
CA LEU A 246 -10.82 13.16 -1.97
C LEU A 246 -11.88 13.50 -0.92
N LYS A 247 -13.08 13.95 -1.33
CA LYS A 247 -14.20 14.31 -0.43
C LYS A 247 -13.81 15.30 0.68
N GLY A 248 -12.90 16.24 0.37
CA GLY A 248 -12.38 17.23 1.31
C GLY A 248 -11.12 16.82 2.07
N CYS A 249 -10.69 15.58 1.98
CA CYS A 249 -9.39 15.16 2.50
C CYS A 249 -8.23 15.68 1.62
N VAL A 250 -7.01 15.60 2.14
CA VAL A 250 -5.77 15.76 1.36
C VAL A 250 -5.24 14.40 0.94
N SER A 251 -4.57 14.35 -0.22
CA SER A 251 -3.96 13.11 -0.74
C SER A 251 -3.00 12.49 0.26
N ASN A 252 -3.04 11.17 0.40
CA ASN A 252 -2.12 10.44 1.27
C ASN A 252 -1.96 9.00 0.78
N ALA A 253 -0.72 8.53 0.74
CA ALA A 253 -0.37 7.21 0.25
C ALA A 253 -0.21 6.14 1.35
N TRP A 254 -0.18 6.53 2.61
CA TRP A 254 0.30 5.69 3.70
C TRP A 254 -0.78 5.38 4.72
N PRO A 255 -0.88 4.10 5.18
CA PRO A 255 -1.83 3.74 6.23
C PRO A 255 -1.45 4.28 7.62
N TYR A 256 -0.18 4.60 7.85
CA TYR A 256 0.29 5.10 9.14
C TYR A 256 1.12 6.38 9.00
N THR A 257 1.16 7.17 10.07
CA THR A 257 2.15 8.24 10.24
C THR A 257 3.53 7.64 10.57
N SER A 258 4.58 8.45 10.52
CA SER A 258 5.94 8.02 10.88
C SER A 258 6.08 7.57 12.34
N ASP A 259 5.23 8.07 13.24
CA ASP A 259 5.12 7.64 14.64
C ASP A 259 4.18 6.44 14.86
N GLY A 260 3.66 5.86 13.77
CA GLY A 260 2.89 4.62 13.79
C GLY A 260 1.40 4.77 14.09
N LYS A 261 0.83 5.99 14.04
CA LYS A 261 -0.60 6.23 14.19
C LYS A 261 -1.32 5.88 12.89
N TYR A 262 -2.38 5.07 12.97
CA TYR A 262 -3.20 4.72 11.80
C TYR A 262 -3.95 5.93 11.25
N LEU A 263 -3.88 6.12 9.94
CA LEU A 263 -4.55 7.18 9.19
C LEU A 263 -5.83 6.62 8.53
N GLY A 264 -6.74 6.17 9.35
CA GLY A 264 -8.01 5.60 8.92
C GLY A 264 -9.16 6.60 8.87
N GLY A 265 -10.30 6.11 8.37
CA GLY A 265 -11.56 6.81 8.30
C GLY A 265 -12.77 5.89 8.54
N PRO A 266 -13.99 6.43 8.49
CA PRO A 266 -15.19 5.61 8.54
C PRO A 266 -15.22 4.58 7.42
N SER A 267 -15.75 3.38 7.69
CA SER A 267 -15.95 2.37 6.64
C SER A 267 -16.85 2.93 5.52
N ALA A 268 -16.43 2.72 4.27
CA ALA A 268 -17.27 3.00 3.13
C ALA A 268 -18.40 1.96 3.05
N ARG A 269 -19.62 2.42 2.88
CA ARG A 269 -20.81 1.57 2.68
C ARG A 269 -21.00 1.24 1.22
#